data_6e3f3af268d1b9b062b42bf46f655e4a
#
_entry.id   6e3f3af268d1b9b062b42bf46f655e4a
#
_cell.length_a   1.000
_cell.length_b   1.000
_cell.length_c   1.000
_cell.angle_alpha   90.00
_cell.angle_beta   90.00
_cell.angle_gamma   90.00
#
_symmetry.space_group_name_H-M   'P 1'
#
loop_
_entity.id
_entity.type
_entity.pdbx_description
1 polymer ?
#
loop_
_entity_poly.entity_id
_entity_poly.type
_entity_poly.pdbx_seq_one_letter_code
_entity_poly.pdbx_strand_id
1 'polypeptide(L)' 'MADFMAQMIINGMYTYDFVISRRPDLKEGIDKYLIAKGREDLITKEEN' A
#
# COMPACT_ATOMS: atom_id res chain seq x y z
N MET A 1 5.48 -9.64 -5.27
CA MET A 1 5.05 -9.62 -3.94
C MET A 1 4.39 -8.36 -3.51
N ALA A 2 4.60 -7.27 -4.22
CA ALA A 2 3.87 -6.05 -3.89
C ALA A 2 2.36 -6.25 -4.03
N ASP A 3 1.95 -7.08 -4.99
CA ASP A 3 0.53 -7.34 -5.19
C ASP A 3 -0.12 -7.92 -3.95
N PHE A 4 0.55 -8.89 -3.36
CA PHE A 4 0.01 -9.55 -2.19
C PHE A 4 -0.15 -8.56 -1.03
N MET A 5 0.87 -7.75 -0.80
CA MET A 5 0.82 -6.79 0.30
C MET A 5 -0.24 -5.72 0.04
N ALA A 6 -0.37 -5.29 -1.21
CA ALA A 6 -1.38 -4.31 -1.55
C ALA A 6 -2.79 -4.89 -1.34
N GLN A 7 -2.97 -6.17 -1.65
CA GLN A 7 -4.25 -6.81 -1.41
C GLN A 7 -4.57 -6.88 0.07
N MET A 8 -3.55 -7.12 0.89
CA MET A 8 -3.76 -7.15 2.34
C MET A 8 -4.21 -5.80 2.84
N ILE A 9 -3.68 -4.74 2.25
CA ILE A 9 -4.10 -3.39 2.62
C ILE A 9 -5.56 -3.16 2.22
N ILE A 10 -5.92 -3.58 1.02
CA ILE A 10 -7.28 -3.40 0.52
C ILE A 10 -8.25 -4.18 1.39
N ASN A 11 -7.85 -5.38 1.82
CA ASN A 11 -8.71 -6.22 2.64
C ASN A 11 -8.81 -5.75 4.08
N GLY A 12 -7.95 -4.81 4.47
CA GLY A 12 -7.98 -4.32 5.83
C GLY A 12 -7.17 -5.15 6.80
N MET A 13 -6.38 -6.09 6.30
CA MET A 13 -5.56 -6.92 7.17
C MET A 13 -4.36 -6.15 7.67
N TYR A 14 -3.81 -5.27 6.84
CA TYR A 14 -2.68 -4.43 7.21
C TYR A 14 -2.97 -3.00 6.82
N THR A 15 -2.29 -2.08 7.48
CA THR A 15 -2.39 -0.68 7.07
C THR A 15 -1.24 -0.37 6.13
N TYR A 16 -1.43 0.66 5.33
CA TYR A 16 -0.41 1.08 4.40
C TYR A 16 0.88 1.43 5.16
N ASP A 17 0.73 2.20 6.23
CA ASP A 17 1.88 2.58 7.04
C ASP A 17 2.64 1.38 7.57
N PHE A 18 1.93 0.38 8.04
CA PHE A 18 2.55 -0.81 8.58
C PHE A 18 3.39 -1.51 7.52
N VAL A 19 2.82 -1.69 6.34
CA VAL A 19 3.51 -2.40 5.27
C VAL A 19 4.73 -1.63 4.79
N ILE A 20 4.57 -0.33 4.62
CA ILE A 20 5.68 0.50 4.12
C ILE A 20 6.81 0.55 5.14
N SER A 21 6.48 0.54 6.42
CA SER A 21 7.49 0.51 7.45
C SER A 21 8.33 -0.75 7.39
N ARG A 22 7.67 -1.87 7.08
CA ARG A 22 8.36 -3.14 7.04
C ARG A 22 9.09 -3.36 5.73
N ARG A 23 8.46 -2.96 4.65
CA ARG A 23 9.03 -3.20 3.34
C ARG A 23 9.00 -1.93 2.50
N PRO A 24 9.84 -0.96 2.83
CA PRO A 24 9.84 0.29 2.05
C PRO A 24 10.22 0.07 0.59
N ASP A 25 10.91 -1.02 0.30
CA ASP A 25 11.28 -1.32 -1.06
C ASP A 25 10.07 -1.64 -1.94
N LEU A 26 8.94 -2.00 -1.33
CA LEU A 26 7.74 -2.34 -2.09
C LEU A 26 6.80 -1.15 -2.25
N LYS A 27 7.16 -0.01 -1.69
CA LYS A 27 6.27 1.15 -1.70
C LYS A 27 5.79 1.50 -3.10
N GLU A 28 6.69 1.60 -4.03
CA GLU A 28 6.36 2.00 -5.38
C GLU A 28 5.38 1.02 -6.02
N GLY A 29 5.66 -0.27 -5.87
CA GLY A 29 4.79 -1.29 -6.44
C GLY A 29 3.41 -1.30 -5.79
N ILE A 30 3.38 -1.11 -4.46
CA ILE A 30 2.13 -1.08 -3.74
C ILE A 30 1.31 0.14 -4.18
N ASP A 31 1.95 1.29 -4.30
CA ASP A 31 1.26 2.49 -4.72
C ASP A 31 0.64 2.30 -6.10
N LYS A 32 1.39 1.74 -7.03
CA LYS A 32 0.89 1.51 -8.36
C LYS A 32 -0.30 0.58 -8.36
N TYR A 33 -0.23 -0.47 -7.56
CA TYR A 33 -1.30 -1.44 -7.48
C TYR A 33 -2.57 -0.78 -6.94
N LEU A 34 -2.44 -0.01 -5.87
CA LEU A 34 -3.59 0.62 -5.26
C LEU A 34 -4.23 1.63 -6.20
N ILE A 35 -3.41 2.38 -6.92
CA ILE A 35 -3.94 3.34 -7.88
C ILE A 35 -4.66 2.61 -9.01
N ALA A 36 -4.07 1.52 -9.48
CA ALA A 36 -4.67 0.75 -10.58
C ALA A 36 -6.00 0.16 -10.18
N LYS A 37 -6.16 -0.15 -8.89
CA LYS A 37 -7.43 -0.71 -8.41
C LYS A 37 -8.41 0.36 -7.97
N GLY A 38 -8.03 1.62 -8.13
CA GLY A 38 -8.91 2.71 -7.74
C GLY A 38 -8.97 2.89 -6.25
N ARG A 39 -7.95 2.45 -5.54
CA ARG A 39 -7.91 2.57 -4.08
C ARG A 39 -6.75 3.41 -3.63
N GLU A 40 -6.47 4.48 -4.35
CA GLU A 40 -5.39 5.36 -3.94
C GLU A 40 -5.71 6.04 -2.62
N ASP A 41 -6.97 5.99 -2.21
CA ASP A 41 -7.35 6.54 -0.92
C ASP A 41 -6.66 5.80 0.23
N LEU A 42 -6.17 4.60 -0.02
CA LEU A 42 -5.49 3.83 1.00
C LEU A 42 -4.02 4.23 1.15
N ILE A 43 -3.50 4.98 0.19
CA ILE A 43 -2.12 5.44 0.27
C ILE A 43 -2.07 6.57 1.27
N THR A 44 -1.34 6.34 2.38
CA THR A 44 -1.27 7.35 3.42
C THR A 44 -0.18 8.33 3.09
N LYS A 45 -0.54 9.62 2.86
CA LYS A 45 0.45 10.58 2.56
C LYS A 45 0.89 11.22 3.80
N GLU A 46 2.08 11.32 3.96
CA GLU A 46 2.54 11.93 5.10
C GLU A 46 2.50 13.27 4.95
N GLU A 47 2.39 13.91 4.52
CA GLU A 47 2.31 15.09 4.40
C GLU A 47 2.64 15.90 5.10
N ASN A 48 2.95 15.90 5.61
CA ASN A 48 3.26 16.52 6.20
C ASN A 48 3.71 16.85 6.18
#